data_5cec70e002e28e1fc4497157cbc5820f
#
_entry.id   5cec70e002e28e1fc4497157cbc5820f
#
_cell.length_a   1.000
_cell.length_b   1.000
_cell.length_c   1.000
_cell.angle_alpha   90.00
_cell.angle_beta   90.00
_cell.angle_gamma   90.00
#
_symmetry.space_group_name_H-M   'P 1'
#
loop_
_entity.id
_entity.type
_entity.pdbx_description
1 polymer ?
#
loop_
_entity_poly.entity_id
_entity_poly.type
_entity_poly.pdbx_seq_one_letter_code
_entity_poly.pdbx_strand_id
1 'polypeptide(L)'
;MHDPERSTPWTARRAVGKAALYDELAQELDALLTGEPDPVANAANAAAAIYHALPELNWAGFYVLRGEELVLGPFQGRPACVRIPLGKGVCGTAAAQRRSVLVPDVEAFPGHIACDAASRSELVVPLIVGDALLGVLDLDSPVVARFDEADRAGCELLAGIVVRHLGGVWR
;
A
#
# COMPACT_ATOMS: atom_id res chain seq x y z
N MET A 1 23.38 -6.71 18.00
CA MET A 1 24.15 -7.79 17.36
C MET A 1 23.43 -8.10 16.04
N HIS A 2 24.02 -7.70 14.93
CA HIS A 2 23.41 -7.85 13.59
C HIS A 2 23.55 -9.32 13.18
N ASP A 3 22.46 -10.02 12.98
CA ASP A 3 22.43 -11.40 12.52
C ASP A 3 22.59 -11.40 10.99
N PRO A 4 23.73 -11.87 10.45
CA PRO A 4 23.99 -11.85 9.01
C PRO A 4 23.17 -12.91 8.21
N GLU A 5 22.45 -13.81 8.86
CA GLU A 5 21.62 -14.84 8.20
C GLU A 5 20.21 -14.37 7.84
N ARG A 6 19.80 -13.17 8.24
CA ARG A 6 18.49 -12.58 7.91
C ARG A 6 18.42 -11.85 6.56
N SER A 7 19.49 -11.82 5.79
CA SER A 7 19.48 -11.12 4.50
C SER A 7 19.29 -12.05 3.31
N THR A 8 18.15 -12.73 3.24
CA THR A 8 17.68 -13.17 1.92
C THR A 8 17.18 -11.91 1.19
N PRO A 9 17.77 -11.55 0.03
CA PRO A 9 17.34 -10.34 -0.66
C PRO A 9 15.85 -10.40 -0.96
N TRP A 10 15.11 -9.37 -0.62
CA TRP A 10 13.69 -9.20 -0.97
C TRP A 10 13.41 -9.41 -2.47
N THR A 11 14.45 -9.35 -3.30
CA THR A 11 14.42 -9.49 -4.76
C THR A 11 14.51 -10.92 -5.28
N ALA A 12 14.70 -11.94 -4.43
CA ALA A 12 14.99 -13.32 -4.87
C ALA A 12 13.82 -14.30 -4.72
N ARG A 13 12.58 -13.81 -4.65
CA ARG A 13 11.42 -14.68 -4.48
C ARG A 13 11.07 -15.42 -5.76
N ARG A 14 11.19 -16.74 -5.73
CA ARG A 14 10.61 -17.62 -6.77
C ARG A 14 9.11 -17.73 -6.50
N ALA A 15 8.33 -16.86 -7.12
CA ALA A 15 6.88 -16.90 -7.00
C ALA A 15 6.31 -18.20 -7.56
N VAL A 16 5.77 -19.04 -6.71
CA VAL A 16 4.94 -20.22 -7.05
C VAL A 16 3.48 -19.77 -7.26
N GLY A 17 3.26 -18.51 -7.69
CA GLY A 17 1.96 -17.89 -7.88
C GLY A 17 1.72 -16.72 -6.91
N LYS A 18 0.78 -15.83 -7.27
CA LYS A 18 0.51 -14.61 -6.52
C LYS A 18 0.06 -14.88 -5.08
N ALA A 19 -0.82 -15.86 -4.85
CA ALA A 19 -1.32 -16.18 -3.52
C ALA A 19 -0.17 -16.55 -2.56
N ALA A 20 0.74 -17.44 -2.98
CA ALA A 20 1.90 -17.82 -2.17
C ALA A 20 2.84 -16.62 -1.92
N LEU A 21 3.03 -15.74 -2.90
CA LEU A 21 3.83 -14.53 -2.75
C LEU A 21 3.24 -13.62 -1.65
N TYR A 22 1.94 -13.40 -1.67
CA TYR A 22 1.27 -12.57 -0.65
C TYR A 22 1.26 -13.23 0.72
N ASP A 23 1.11 -14.55 0.83
CA ASP A 23 1.17 -15.27 2.10
C ASP A 23 2.58 -15.18 2.73
N GLU A 24 3.63 -15.37 1.93
CA GLU A 24 5.01 -15.19 2.39
C GLU A 24 5.29 -13.75 2.83
N LEU A 25 4.91 -12.78 1.99
CA LEU A 25 5.08 -11.36 2.31
C LEU A 25 4.31 -10.96 3.56
N ALA A 26 3.11 -11.52 3.77
CA ALA A 26 2.30 -11.28 4.96
C ALA A 26 3.01 -11.73 6.24
N GLN A 27 3.59 -12.94 6.24
CA GLN A 27 4.34 -13.46 7.37
C GLN A 27 5.58 -12.63 7.68
N GLU A 28 6.34 -12.25 6.65
CA GLU A 28 7.54 -11.43 6.80
C GLU A 28 7.20 -10.03 7.29
N LEU A 29 6.13 -9.44 6.76
CA LEU A 29 5.66 -8.12 7.16
C LEU A 29 5.22 -8.11 8.63
N ASP A 30 4.44 -9.10 9.07
CA ASP A 30 4.03 -9.22 10.47
C ASP A 30 5.23 -9.35 11.42
N ALA A 31 6.21 -10.19 11.04
CA ALA A 31 7.44 -10.33 11.81
C ALA A 31 8.29 -9.04 11.85
N LEU A 32 8.36 -8.31 10.72
CA LEU A 32 9.11 -7.05 10.60
C LEU A 32 8.55 -5.95 11.49
N LEU A 33 7.22 -5.86 11.58
CA LEU A 33 6.52 -4.80 12.33
C LEU A 33 6.32 -5.14 13.82
N THR A 34 6.48 -6.41 14.19
CA THR A 34 6.26 -6.85 15.57
C THR A 34 7.27 -6.23 16.53
N GLY A 35 6.77 -5.61 17.59
CA GLY A 35 7.56 -5.04 18.68
C GLY A 35 7.96 -3.56 18.46
N GLU A 36 7.69 -2.99 17.29
CA GLU A 36 7.89 -1.56 17.05
C GLU A 36 6.60 -0.77 17.37
N PRO A 37 6.62 0.14 18.34
CA PRO A 37 5.43 0.93 18.71
C PRO A 37 5.20 2.16 17.83
N ASP A 38 6.22 2.63 17.08
CA ASP A 38 6.11 3.84 16.27
C ASP A 38 5.38 3.55 14.94
N PRO A 39 4.21 4.16 14.69
CA PRO A 39 3.44 3.88 13.48
C PRO A 39 4.10 4.39 12.20
N VAL A 40 4.93 5.44 12.28
CA VAL A 40 5.65 5.97 11.10
C VAL A 40 6.77 5.02 10.71
N ALA A 41 7.53 4.50 11.69
CA ALA A 41 8.56 3.49 11.44
C ALA A 41 7.95 2.23 10.81
N ASN A 42 6.83 1.74 11.36
CA ASN A 42 6.11 0.59 10.82
C ASN A 42 5.62 0.83 9.39
N ALA A 43 4.99 1.97 9.12
CA ALA A 43 4.52 2.28 7.78
C ALA A 43 5.67 2.47 6.78
N ALA A 44 6.79 3.05 7.19
CA ALA A 44 7.97 3.19 6.33
C ALA A 44 8.56 1.83 5.93
N ASN A 45 8.72 0.93 6.90
CA ASN A 45 9.17 -0.43 6.63
C ASN A 45 8.17 -1.24 5.80
N ALA A 46 6.87 -1.08 6.06
CA ALA A 46 5.83 -1.74 5.28
C ALA A 46 5.83 -1.27 3.82
N ALA A 47 5.92 0.04 3.57
CA ALA A 47 6.01 0.59 2.22
C ALA A 47 7.23 0.04 1.47
N ALA A 48 8.40 -0.01 2.12
CA ALA A 48 9.61 -0.55 1.54
C ALA A 48 9.49 -2.07 1.25
N ALA A 49 8.97 -2.85 2.19
CA ALA A 49 8.78 -4.28 2.03
C ALA A 49 7.86 -4.61 0.85
N ILE A 50 6.72 -3.93 0.75
CA ILE A 50 5.75 -4.10 -0.34
C ILE A 50 6.37 -3.71 -1.68
N TYR A 51 7.01 -2.52 -1.75
CA TYR A 51 7.63 -2.02 -2.96
C TYR A 51 8.68 -2.98 -3.54
N HIS A 52 9.53 -3.55 -2.69
CA HIS A 52 10.60 -4.45 -3.12
C HIS A 52 10.15 -5.90 -3.35
N ALA A 53 9.07 -6.34 -2.72
CA ALA A 53 8.55 -7.70 -2.88
C ALA A 53 7.65 -7.88 -4.09
N LEU A 54 6.85 -6.86 -4.44
CA LEU A 54 5.92 -6.93 -5.56
C LEU A 54 6.58 -6.42 -6.85
N PRO A 55 6.58 -7.20 -7.93
CA PRO A 55 7.19 -6.78 -9.19
C PRO A 55 6.37 -5.69 -9.88
N GLU A 56 7.06 -4.91 -10.72
CA GLU A 56 6.45 -3.93 -11.63
C GLU A 56 5.69 -2.79 -10.92
N LEU A 57 6.12 -2.40 -9.70
CA LEU A 57 5.63 -1.19 -9.05
C LEU A 57 6.55 0.00 -9.35
N ASN A 58 5.97 1.17 -9.57
CA ASN A 58 6.69 2.43 -9.56
C ASN A 58 6.41 3.26 -8.29
N TRP A 59 5.39 2.89 -7.51
CA TRP A 59 5.08 3.52 -6.24
C TRP A 59 4.36 2.56 -5.29
N ALA A 60 4.64 2.64 -3.99
CA ALA A 60 3.89 1.97 -2.94
C ALA A 60 3.99 2.78 -1.65
N GLY A 61 2.87 3.09 -1.02
CA GLY A 61 2.88 3.88 0.20
C GLY A 61 1.53 4.11 0.82
N PHE A 62 1.52 5.03 1.77
CA PHE A 62 0.36 5.30 2.60
C PHE A 62 -0.08 6.76 2.50
N TYR A 63 -1.39 6.96 2.43
CA TYR A 63 -2.01 8.24 2.71
C TYR A 63 -2.79 8.15 4.00
N VAL A 64 -2.61 9.12 4.88
CA VAL A 64 -3.23 9.17 6.21
C VAL A 64 -4.41 10.11 6.20
N LEU A 65 -5.56 9.68 6.73
CA LEU A 65 -6.73 10.54 6.85
C LEU A 65 -6.49 11.65 7.88
N ARG A 66 -6.70 12.89 7.48
CA ARG A 66 -6.66 14.09 8.32
C ARG A 66 -7.90 14.95 8.04
N GLY A 67 -8.90 14.87 8.91
CA GLY A 67 -10.18 15.53 8.65
C GLY A 67 -10.88 14.94 7.43
N GLU A 68 -11.09 15.75 6.38
CA GLU A 68 -11.76 15.35 5.14
C GLU A 68 -10.80 15.14 3.95
N GLU A 69 -9.52 14.99 4.20
CA GLU A 69 -8.51 14.77 3.17
C GLU A 69 -7.49 13.71 3.57
N LEU A 70 -6.89 13.09 2.57
CA LEU A 70 -5.76 12.20 2.69
C LEU A 70 -4.47 13.01 2.59
N VAL A 71 -3.54 12.77 3.50
CA VAL A 71 -2.22 13.41 3.54
C VAL A 71 -1.15 12.36 3.33
N LEU A 72 -0.18 12.66 2.46
CA LEU A 72 0.93 11.78 2.14
C LEU A 72 1.67 11.33 3.42
N GLY A 73 1.78 10.03 3.57
CA GLY A 73 2.53 9.34 4.61
C GLY A 73 3.81 8.68 4.07
N PRO A 74 4.36 7.68 4.77
CA PRO A 74 5.53 6.95 4.30
C PRO A 74 5.29 6.22 2.98
N PHE A 75 6.26 6.30 2.06
CA PHE A 75 6.17 5.69 0.72
C PHE A 75 7.55 5.36 0.14
N GLN A 76 7.53 4.58 -0.94
CA GLN A 76 8.65 4.32 -1.85
C GLN A 76 8.23 4.70 -3.27
N GLY A 77 9.13 5.35 -4.01
CA GLY A 77 8.88 5.83 -5.37
C GLY A 77 9.21 7.31 -5.53
N ARG A 78 8.67 7.93 -6.57
CA ARG A 78 8.85 9.37 -6.83
C ARG A 78 7.99 10.22 -5.89
N PRO A 79 8.35 11.52 -5.71
CA PRO A 79 7.48 12.47 -5.00
C PRO A 79 6.05 12.43 -5.54
N ALA A 80 5.07 12.48 -4.63
CA ALA A 80 3.66 12.34 -4.95
C ALA A 80 2.84 13.54 -4.49
N CYS A 81 1.53 13.54 -4.79
CA CYS A 81 0.60 14.55 -4.32
C CYS A 81 0.57 14.57 -2.78
N VAL A 82 0.66 15.75 -2.19
CA VAL A 82 0.73 15.86 -0.72
C VAL A 82 -0.65 15.70 -0.07
N ARG A 83 -1.72 16.17 -0.74
CA ARG A 83 -3.09 16.16 -0.22
C ARG A 83 -4.08 15.74 -1.30
N ILE A 84 -5.00 14.84 -0.93
CA ILE A 84 -6.05 14.33 -1.80
C ILE A 84 -7.39 14.41 -1.04
N PRO A 85 -8.35 15.23 -1.51
CA PRO A 85 -9.68 15.28 -0.89
C PRO A 85 -10.42 13.94 -0.98
N LEU A 86 -11.21 13.60 0.02
CA LEU A 86 -12.09 12.43 -0.04
C LEU A 86 -13.01 12.50 -1.27
N GLY A 87 -13.17 11.38 -1.96
CA GLY A 87 -13.96 11.28 -3.19
C GLY A 87 -13.25 11.77 -4.46
N LYS A 88 -11.98 12.18 -4.38
CA LYS A 88 -11.20 12.63 -5.54
C LYS A 88 -10.08 11.65 -5.88
N GLY A 89 -9.86 11.44 -7.17
CA GLY A 89 -8.90 10.44 -7.65
C GLY A 89 -9.22 9.03 -7.18
N VAL A 90 -8.29 8.10 -7.36
CA VAL A 90 -8.48 6.70 -6.94
C VAL A 90 -8.40 6.58 -5.42
N CYS A 91 -7.36 7.15 -4.80
CA CYS A 91 -7.18 7.15 -3.34
C CYS A 91 -8.37 7.77 -2.60
N GLY A 92 -8.81 8.98 -3.00
CA GLY A 92 -9.96 9.64 -2.38
C GLY A 92 -11.27 8.87 -2.58
N THR A 93 -11.43 8.21 -3.73
CA THR A 93 -12.59 7.35 -4.02
C THR A 93 -12.60 6.12 -3.11
N ALA A 94 -11.46 5.40 -3.01
CA ALA A 94 -11.34 4.23 -2.13
C ALA A 94 -11.63 4.60 -0.66
N ALA A 95 -11.09 5.71 -0.19
CA ALA A 95 -11.31 6.23 1.15
C ALA A 95 -12.80 6.55 1.41
N ALA A 96 -13.44 7.30 0.51
CA ALA A 96 -14.85 7.68 0.64
C ALA A 96 -15.80 6.48 0.58
N GLN A 97 -15.52 5.51 -0.29
CA GLN A 97 -16.31 4.29 -0.43
C GLN A 97 -15.97 3.22 0.60
N ARG A 98 -14.85 3.37 1.32
CA ARG A 98 -14.35 2.41 2.33
C ARG A 98 -14.19 1.00 1.77
N ARG A 99 -13.78 0.90 0.52
CA ARG A 99 -13.53 -0.37 -0.19
C ARG A 99 -12.35 -0.24 -1.13
N SER A 100 -11.69 -1.35 -1.42
CA SER A 100 -10.59 -1.41 -2.38
C SER A 100 -11.07 -1.02 -3.77
N VAL A 101 -10.24 -0.23 -4.46
CA VAL A 101 -10.47 0.19 -5.86
C VAL A 101 -9.31 -0.30 -6.70
N LEU A 102 -9.61 -1.12 -7.69
CA LEU A 102 -8.67 -1.65 -8.67
C LEU A 102 -8.92 -0.95 -10.00
N VAL A 103 -7.90 -0.26 -10.53
CA VAL A 103 -7.97 0.51 -11.77
C VAL A 103 -7.01 -0.09 -12.79
N PRO A 104 -7.52 -0.77 -13.82
CA PRO A 104 -6.69 -1.39 -14.85
C PRO A 104 -5.95 -0.36 -15.72
N ASP A 105 -6.56 0.79 -15.97
CA ASP A 105 -5.96 1.90 -16.72
C ASP A 105 -6.39 3.23 -16.11
N VAL A 106 -5.43 3.94 -15.52
CA VAL A 106 -5.69 5.22 -14.83
C VAL A 106 -6.16 6.32 -15.79
N GLU A 107 -5.80 6.24 -17.07
CA GLU A 107 -6.26 7.19 -18.09
C GLU A 107 -7.77 7.08 -18.34
N ALA A 108 -8.35 5.91 -18.09
CA ALA A 108 -9.78 5.65 -18.23
C ALA A 108 -10.56 5.94 -16.93
N PHE A 109 -9.90 6.23 -15.81
CA PHE A 109 -10.55 6.48 -14.53
C PHE A 109 -11.06 7.93 -14.45
N PRO A 110 -12.39 8.15 -14.27
CA PRO A 110 -12.96 9.51 -14.21
C PRO A 110 -12.38 10.31 -13.04
N GLY A 111 -11.79 11.47 -13.33
CA GLY A 111 -11.23 12.35 -12.31
C GLY A 111 -9.91 11.83 -11.69
N HIS A 112 -9.19 10.97 -12.39
CA HIS A 112 -7.86 10.54 -11.98
C HIS A 112 -6.96 11.74 -11.68
N ILE A 113 -6.23 11.68 -10.56
CA ILE A 113 -5.23 12.67 -10.17
C ILE A 113 -3.86 12.06 -10.48
N ALA A 114 -3.22 12.52 -11.56
CA ALA A 114 -1.91 12.04 -11.97
C ALA A 114 -0.82 12.59 -11.03
N CYS A 115 -0.47 11.84 -9.99
CA CYS A 115 0.65 12.19 -9.11
C CYS A 115 1.99 11.73 -9.70
N ASP A 116 2.03 10.66 -10.47
CA ASP A 116 3.15 10.24 -11.31
C ASP A 116 2.63 9.93 -12.73
N ALA A 117 3.16 10.63 -13.73
CA ALA A 117 2.80 10.41 -15.14
C ALA A 117 3.23 9.04 -15.68
N ALA A 118 4.08 8.31 -14.98
CA ALA A 118 4.49 6.96 -15.35
C ALA A 118 3.49 5.87 -14.91
N SER A 119 2.58 6.17 -13.99
CA SER A 119 1.58 5.21 -13.51
C SER A 119 0.52 4.94 -14.59
N ARG A 120 0.23 3.66 -14.83
CA ARG A 120 -0.75 3.19 -15.82
C ARG A 120 -1.86 2.37 -15.18
N SER A 121 -1.60 1.67 -14.09
CA SER A 121 -2.61 0.99 -13.28
C SER A 121 -2.39 1.26 -11.80
N GLU A 122 -3.45 1.14 -11.00
CA GLU A 122 -3.44 1.51 -9.58
C GLU A 122 -4.33 0.58 -8.78
N LEU A 123 -3.91 0.24 -7.56
CA LEU A 123 -4.69 -0.49 -6.59
C LEU A 123 -4.63 0.24 -5.24
N VAL A 124 -5.78 0.65 -4.75
CA VAL A 124 -5.90 1.34 -3.45
C VAL A 124 -6.74 0.51 -2.50
N VAL A 125 -6.22 0.30 -1.29
CA VAL A 125 -6.86 -0.46 -0.23
C VAL A 125 -7.06 0.43 1.01
N PRO A 126 -8.29 0.61 1.52
CA PRO A 126 -8.53 1.41 2.71
C PRO A 126 -8.00 0.72 3.98
N LEU A 127 -7.44 1.50 4.88
CA LEU A 127 -6.98 1.07 6.20
C LEU A 127 -8.08 1.34 7.22
N ILE A 128 -8.74 0.28 7.70
CA ILE A 128 -9.93 0.39 8.55
C ILE A 128 -9.72 -0.40 9.84
N VAL A 129 -10.03 0.23 10.98
CA VAL A 129 -10.08 -0.40 12.30
C VAL A 129 -11.48 -0.22 12.89
N GLY A 130 -12.23 -1.31 13.04
CA GLY A 130 -13.64 -1.21 13.39
C GLY A 130 -14.39 -0.34 12.39
N ASP A 131 -14.98 0.75 12.85
CA ASP A 131 -15.66 1.72 11.98
C ASP A 131 -14.79 2.92 11.59
N ALA A 132 -13.53 2.97 12.01
CA ALA A 132 -12.63 4.09 11.75
C ALA A 132 -11.79 3.86 10.48
N LEU A 133 -11.86 4.79 9.53
CA LEU A 133 -10.92 4.90 8.42
C LEU A 133 -9.68 5.63 8.90
N LEU A 134 -8.51 5.01 8.76
CA LEU A 134 -7.21 5.60 9.11
C LEU A 134 -6.52 6.26 7.93
N GLY A 135 -6.79 5.77 6.73
CA GLY A 135 -6.14 6.18 5.49
C GLY A 135 -6.26 5.12 4.42
N VAL A 136 -5.31 5.08 3.50
CA VAL A 136 -5.23 4.08 2.44
C VAL A 136 -3.81 3.59 2.23
N LEU A 137 -3.67 2.34 1.78
CA LEU A 137 -2.49 1.80 1.12
C LEU A 137 -2.70 1.95 -0.38
N ASP A 138 -1.74 2.56 -1.05
CA ASP A 138 -1.76 2.86 -2.48
C ASP A 138 -0.58 2.21 -3.19
N LEU A 139 -0.86 1.55 -4.32
CA LEU A 139 0.13 0.90 -5.18
C LEU A 139 -0.10 1.31 -6.62
N ASP A 140 0.97 1.80 -7.26
CA ASP A 140 1.00 2.16 -8.67
C ASP A 140 1.93 1.27 -9.47
N SER A 141 1.57 1.05 -10.73
CA SER A 141 2.40 0.34 -11.70
C SER A 141 2.46 1.08 -13.04
N PRO A 142 3.61 1.07 -13.74
CA PRO A 142 3.73 1.59 -15.10
C PRO A 142 3.13 0.64 -16.15
N VAL A 143 2.60 -0.51 -15.74
CA VAL A 143 2.03 -1.52 -16.62
C VAL A 143 0.50 -1.47 -16.53
N VAL A 144 -0.17 -1.38 -17.68
CA VAL A 144 -1.64 -1.46 -17.76
C VAL A 144 -2.11 -2.83 -17.27
N ALA A 145 -3.18 -2.85 -16.47
CA ALA A 145 -3.78 -4.05 -15.91
C ALA A 145 -2.80 -4.94 -15.12
N ARG A 146 -1.81 -4.32 -14.45
CA ARG A 146 -0.85 -5.05 -13.59
C ARG A 146 -1.55 -5.75 -12.43
N PHE A 147 -2.55 -5.11 -11.84
CA PHE A 147 -3.27 -5.63 -10.69
C PHE A 147 -4.52 -6.40 -11.10
N ASP A 148 -4.75 -7.54 -10.44
CA ASP A 148 -5.94 -8.37 -10.56
C ASP A 148 -6.59 -8.65 -9.20
N GLU A 149 -7.61 -9.50 -9.15
CA GLU A 149 -8.31 -9.84 -7.92
C GLU A 149 -7.43 -10.56 -6.88
N ALA A 150 -6.41 -11.30 -7.32
CA ALA A 150 -5.45 -11.92 -6.41
C ALA A 150 -4.54 -10.85 -5.76
N ASP A 151 -4.14 -9.83 -6.51
CA ASP A 151 -3.42 -8.69 -5.95
C ASP A 151 -4.29 -7.91 -4.97
N ARG A 152 -5.58 -7.69 -5.28
CA ARG A 152 -6.52 -7.04 -4.36
C ARG A 152 -6.64 -7.80 -3.05
N ALA A 153 -6.91 -9.10 -3.10
CA ALA A 153 -7.02 -9.93 -1.90
C ALA A 153 -5.72 -9.95 -1.10
N GLY A 154 -4.57 -10.07 -1.77
CA GLY A 154 -3.26 -10.02 -1.13
C GLY A 154 -2.97 -8.66 -0.47
N CYS A 155 -3.24 -7.55 -1.15
CA CYS A 155 -3.04 -6.22 -0.56
C CYS A 155 -4.01 -5.93 0.58
N GLU A 156 -5.24 -6.45 0.55
CA GLU A 156 -6.17 -6.39 1.68
C GLU A 156 -5.63 -7.15 2.91
N LEU A 157 -5.00 -8.32 2.71
CA LEU A 157 -4.32 -9.06 3.77
C LEU A 157 -3.16 -8.23 4.35
N LEU A 158 -2.29 -7.65 3.50
CA LEU A 158 -1.18 -6.81 3.95
C LEU A 158 -1.67 -5.57 4.70
N ALA A 159 -2.71 -4.90 4.20
CA ALA A 159 -3.33 -3.76 4.87
C ALA A 159 -3.86 -4.13 6.26
N GLY A 160 -4.48 -5.29 6.41
CA GLY A 160 -4.93 -5.82 7.71
C GLY A 160 -3.77 -6.04 8.69
N ILE A 161 -2.62 -6.51 8.21
CA ILE A 161 -1.41 -6.64 9.04
C ILE A 161 -0.91 -5.28 9.47
N VAL A 162 -0.71 -4.36 8.53
CA VAL A 162 -0.23 -3.00 8.83
C VAL A 162 -1.12 -2.32 9.87
N VAL A 163 -2.43 -2.39 9.70
CA VAL A 163 -3.41 -1.79 10.63
C VAL A 163 -3.23 -2.29 12.07
N ARG A 164 -2.94 -3.59 12.27
CA ARG A 164 -2.68 -4.14 13.62
C ARG A 164 -1.44 -3.52 14.29
N HIS A 165 -0.46 -3.11 13.50
CA HIS A 165 0.82 -2.55 13.98
C HIS A 165 0.88 -1.00 13.96
N LEU A 166 -0.13 -0.31 13.41
CA LEU A 166 -0.16 1.16 13.43
C LEU A 166 -0.56 1.74 14.78
N GLY A 167 -1.16 0.95 15.67
CA GLY A 167 -1.67 1.44 16.95
C GLY A 167 -2.75 2.52 16.76
N GLY A 168 -3.31 3.05 17.87
CA GLY A 168 -4.34 4.10 17.81
C GLY A 168 -3.83 5.51 17.44
N VAL A 169 -2.57 5.66 17.05
CA VAL A 169 -1.87 6.96 16.92
C VAL A 169 -1.65 7.41 15.48
N TRP A 170 -2.17 6.69 14.50
CA TRP A 170 -2.15 7.11 13.10
C TRP A 170 -3.12 8.27 12.80
N ARG A 171 -3.63 8.92 13.86
CA ARG A 171 -4.62 10.00 13.80
C ARG A 171 -3.98 11.38 13.75
#